data_190526e9b16cdbfaf236f9253c50bc0b
#
_entry.id   190526e9b16cdbfaf236f9253c50bc0b
#
_cell.length_a   1.000
_cell.length_b   1.000
_cell.length_c   1.000
_cell.angle_alpha   90.00
_cell.angle_beta   90.00
_cell.angle_gamma   90.00
#
_symmetry.space_group_name_H-M   'P 1'
#
loop_
_entity.id
_entity.type
_entity.pdbx_description
1 polymer ?
#
loop_
_entity_poly.entity_id
_entity_poly.type
_entity_poly.pdbx_seq_one_letter_code
_entity_poly.pdbx_strand_id
1 'polypeptide(L)'
;MIEDDELAIIKKKKLEELMKRQQEILTPKPKTVIEVFTSPTCPHCPTALSMARELAAQMPGLQVFEVSTATPQGFAKAALYNVKAVPMVFINRKKAFTGAPPSIEALRQAVKG
;
A
#
# COMPACT_ATOMS: atom_id res chain seq x y z
N MET A 1 -26.83 8.41 -43.28
CA MET A 1 -26.37 9.11 -42.38
C MET A 1 -25.39 8.46 -41.63
N ILE A 2 -24.53 8.93 -41.45
CA ILE A 2 -23.38 8.50 -41.03
C ILE A 2 -23.34 7.95 -39.81
N GLU A 3 -23.95 8.28 -39.39
CA GLU A 3 -23.53 8.86 -38.60
C GLU A 3 -23.49 8.20 -37.31
N ASP A 4 -24.49 7.48 -36.91
CA ASP A 4 -24.54 6.75 -35.66
C ASP A 4 -23.47 5.65 -35.58
N ASP A 5 -23.19 4.98 -36.72
CA ASP A 5 -22.18 3.92 -36.76
C ASP A 5 -20.76 4.49 -36.65
N GLU A 6 -20.49 5.61 -37.32
CA GLU A 6 -19.19 6.23 -37.24
C GLU A 6 -18.91 6.79 -35.85
N LEU A 7 -19.91 7.43 -35.25
CA LEU A 7 -19.78 7.96 -33.90
C LEU A 7 -19.57 6.85 -32.88
N ALA A 8 -20.24 5.72 -33.04
CA ALA A 8 -20.08 4.58 -32.17
C ALA A 8 -18.66 4.01 -32.26
N ILE A 9 -18.09 3.94 -33.46
CA ILE A 9 -16.74 3.46 -33.66
C ILE A 9 -15.72 4.41 -33.04
N ILE A 10 -15.90 5.70 -33.23
CA ILE A 10 -15.00 6.70 -32.65
C ILE A 10 -15.05 6.68 -31.11
N LYS A 11 -16.24 6.59 -30.57
CA LYS A 11 -16.41 6.50 -29.12
C LYS A 11 -15.77 5.24 -28.55
N LYS A 12 -15.92 4.13 -29.23
CA LYS A 12 -15.33 2.87 -28.83
C LYS A 12 -13.81 2.93 -28.83
N LYS A 13 -13.20 3.49 -29.86
CA LYS A 13 -11.76 3.65 -29.94
C LYS A 13 -11.21 4.53 -28.84
N LYS A 14 -11.87 5.64 -28.53
CA LYS A 14 -11.46 6.52 -27.47
C LYS A 14 -11.55 5.85 -26.11
N LEU A 15 -12.58 5.08 -25.89
CA LEU A 15 -12.75 4.35 -24.65
C LEU A 15 -11.68 3.29 -24.48
N GLU A 16 -11.32 2.58 -25.55
CA GLU A 16 -10.24 1.60 -25.51
C GLU A 16 -8.89 2.25 -25.20
N GLU A 17 -8.61 3.40 -25.78
CA GLU A 17 -7.39 4.14 -25.45
C GLU A 17 -7.34 4.56 -24.00
N LEU A 18 -8.44 5.05 -23.46
CA LEU A 18 -8.50 5.44 -22.06
C LEU A 18 -8.33 4.23 -21.14
N MET A 19 -8.93 3.12 -21.49
CA MET A 19 -8.76 1.88 -20.73
C MET A 19 -7.32 1.40 -20.76
N LYS A 20 -6.67 1.47 -21.92
CA LYS A 20 -5.27 1.10 -22.05
C LYS A 20 -4.38 1.97 -21.16
N ARG A 21 -4.60 3.27 -21.16
CA ARG A 21 -3.85 4.20 -20.32
C ARG A 21 -4.06 3.91 -18.84
N GLN A 22 -5.28 3.61 -18.43
CA GLN A 22 -5.56 3.23 -17.06
C GLN A 22 -4.86 1.94 -16.67
N GLN A 23 -4.83 0.98 -17.55
CA GLN A 23 -4.11 -0.26 -17.30
C GLN A 23 -2.61 -0.03 -17.19
N GLU A 24 -2.03 0.82 -18.01
CA GLU A 24 -0.62 1.16 -17.93
C GLU A 24 -0.27 1.86 -16.62
N ILE A 25 -1.17 2.71 -16.12
CA ILE A 25 -0.97 3.39 -14.84
C ILE A 25 -1.17 2.44 -13.66
N LEU A 26 -2.13 1.54 -13.77
CA LEU A 26 -2.52 0.67 -12.66
C LEU A 26 -1.71 -0.62 -12.58
N THR A 27 -1.22 -1.13 -13.72
CA THR A 27 -0.61 -2.44 -13.75
C THR A 27 0.89 -2.51 -14.00
N PRO A 28 1.63 -1.42 -14.24
CA PRO A 28 3.01 -1.60 -14.69
C PRO A 28 3.94 -2.21 -13.66
N LYS A 29 3.68 -2.02 -12.39
CA LYS A 29 4.49 -2.64 -11.34
C LYS A 29 3.59 -2.97 -10.18
N PRO A 30 3.65 -4.19 -9.64
CA PRO A 30 2.95 -4.47 -8.40
C PRO A 30 3.49 -3.54 -7.33
N LYS A 31 2.69 -2.58 -6.93
CA LYS A 31 3.06 -1.69 -5.85
C LYS A 31 2.94 -2.47 -4.55
N THR A 32 4.04 -2.56 -3.84
CA THR A 32 4.03 -3.13 -2.52
C THR A 32 3.63 -2.06 -1.51
N VAL A 33 2.68 -2.38 -0.67
CA VAL A 33 2.18 -1.45 0.34
C VAL A 33 2.53 -1.99 1.71
N ILE A 34 3.24 -1.18 2.48
CA ILE A 34 3.53 -1.47 3.89
C ILE A 34 2.61 -0.60 4.74
N GLU A 35 1.88 -1.24 5.62
CA GLU A 35 1.04 -0.55 6.60
C GLU A 35 1.62 -0.80 7.98
N VAL A 36 1.97 0.28 8.67
CA VAL A 36 2.52 0.22 10.02
C VAL A 36 1.46 0.73 10.98
N PHE A 37 0.95 -0.17 11.81
CA PHE A 37 -0.02 0.20 12.82
C PHE A 37 0.71 0.72 14.03
N THR A 38 0.36 1.93 14.47
CA THR A 38 1.05 2.65 15.52
C THR A 38 0.07 3.13 16.60
N SER A 39 0.64 3.55 17.72
CA SER A 39 -0.09 4.19 18.81
C SER A 39 0.75 5.35 19.33
N PRO A 40 0.11 6.44 19.82
CA PRO A 40 0.87 7.57 20.38
C PRO A 40 1.76 7.20 21.57
N THR A 41 1.42 6.12 22.27
CA THR A 41 2.16 5.71 23.47
C THR A 41 3.15 4.58 23.19
N CYS A 42 3.29 4.15 21.95
CA CYS A 42 4.16 3.04 21.59
C CYS A 42 5.61 3.49 21.44
N PRO A 43 6.53 2.95 22.26
CA PRO A 43 7.94 3.40 22.20
C PRO A 43 8.68 2.87 20.97
N HIS A 44 8.22 1.78 20.39
CA HIS A 44 8.89 1.15 19.25
C HIS A 44 8.26 1.50 17.89
N CYS A 45 7.13 2.18 17.88
CA CYS A 45 6.46 2.56 16.63
C CYS A 45 7.30 3.49 15.76
N PRO A 46 7.99 4.52 16.31
CA PRO A 46 8.83 5.37 15.48
C PRO A 46 9.95 4.61 14.77
N THR A 47 10.52 3.60 15.44
CA THR A 47 11.57 2.76 14.86
C THR A 47 11.03 1.96 13.69
N ALA A 48 9.90 1.29 13.87
CA ALA A 48 9.28 0.51 12.80
C ALA A 48 8.92 1.38 11.60
N LEU A 49 8.35 2.55 11.86
CA LEU A 49 7.94 3.48 10.82
C LEU A 49 9.15 4.04 10.07
N SER A 50 10.21 4.37 10.80
CA SER A 50 11.45 4.87 10.23
C SER A 50 12.09 3.84 9.30
N MET A 51 12.15 2.58 9.71
CA MET A 51 12.67 1.50 8.86
C MET A 51 11.85 1.34 7.59
N ALA A 52 10.54 1.38 7.70
CA ALA A 52 9.66 1.25 6.54
C ALA A 52 9.85 2.41 5.56
N ARG A 53 9.94 3.63 6.07
CA ARG A 53 10.17 4.81 5.24
C ARG A 53 11.53 4.81 4.58
N GLU A 54 12.55 4.39 5.30
CA GLU A 54 13.89 4.26 4.75
C GLU A 54 13.93 3.23 3.62
N LEU A 55 13.27 2.11 3.80
CA LEU A 55 13.17 1.09 2.76
C LEU A 55 12.42 1.63 1.54
N ALA A 56 11.34 2.37 1.76
CA ALA A 56 10.58 2.98 0.68
C ALA A 56 11.43 3.96 -0.15
N ALA A 57 12.35 4.67 0.50
CA ALA A 57 13.27 5.57 -0.19
C ALA A 57 14.26 4.80 -1.06
N GLN A 58 14.58 3.56 -0.72
CA GLN A 58 15.52 2.73 -1.45
C GLN A 58 14.86 1.88 -2.55
N MET A 59 13.58 1.57 -2.40
CA MET A 59 12.88 0.68 -3.31
C MET A 59 11.77 1.41 -4.06
N PRO A 60 11.91 1.59 -5.39
CA PRO A 60 10.84 2.21 -6.17
C PRO A 60 9.58 1.36 -6.15
N GLY A 61 8.43 2.00 -6.06
CA GLY A 61 7.16 1.31 -6.03
C GLY A 61 6.69 0.84 -4.66
N LEU A 62 7.50 1.05 -3.62
CA LEU A 62 7.11 0.73 -2.26
C LEU A 62 6.41 1.93 -1.63
N GLN A 63 5.23 1.71 -1.10
CA GLN A 63 4.46 2.73 -0.40
C GLN A 63 4.32 2.37 1.08
N VAL A 64 4.43 3.37 1.94
CA VAL A 64 4.33 3.17 3.38
C VAL A 64 3.22 4.06 3.93
N PHE A 65 2.32 3.45 4.67
CA PHE A 65 1.24 4.15 5.34
C PHE A 65 1.32 3.91 6.85
N GLU A 66 1.27 5.00 7.58
CA GLU A 66 1.11 4.91 9.03
C GLU A 66 -0.38 4.86 9.37
N VAL A 67 -0.79 3.86 10.12
CA VAL A 67 -2.16 3.72 10.57
C VAL A 67 -2.16 3.88 12.10
N SER A 68 -2.59 5.05 12.56
CA SER A 68 -2.66 5.30 13.99
C SER A 68 -3.92 4.69 14.59
N THR A 69 -3.75 3.84 15.58
CA THR A 69 -4.89 3.25 16.28
C THR A 69 -5.63 4.24 17.17
N ALA A 70 -5.07 5.44 17.34
CA ALA A 70 -5.72 6.51 18.10
C ALA A 70 -6.81 7.22 17.28
N THR A 71 -6.81 7.09 15.97
CA THR A 71 -7.86 7.66 15.13
C THR A 71 -9.01 6.68 14.96
N PRO A 72 -10.25 7.16 14.75
CA PRO A 72 -11.37 6.23 14.50
C PRO A 72 -11.16 5.34 13.30
N GLN A 73 -10.60 5.89 12.21
CA GLN A 73 -10.32 5.12 10.98
C GLN A 73 -9.24 4.08 11.22
N GLY A 74 -8.17 4.46 11.91
CA GLY A 74 -7.07 3.55 12.23
C GLY A 74 -7.50 2.44 13.18
N PHE A 75 -8.32 2.77 14.17
CA PHE A 75 -8.86 1.80 15.10
C PHE A 75 -9.75 0.78 14.38
N ALA A 76 -10.62 1.25 13.49
CA ALA A 76 -11.49 0.38 12.72
C ALA A 76 -10.67 -0.56 11.81
N LYS A 77 -9.63 -0.03 11.17
CA LYS A 77 -8.75 -0.83 10.32
C LYS A 77 -7.98 -1.85 11.14
N ALA A 78 -7.50 -1.46 12.31
CA ALA A 78 -6.81 -2.38 13.22
C ALA A 78 -7.72 -3.53 13.64
N ALA A 79 -8.98 -3.24 13.94
CA ALA A 79 -9.95 -4.29 14.26
C ALA A 79 -10.18 -5.22 13.05
N LEU A 80 -10.29 -4.65 11.85
CA LEU A 80 -10.47 -5.42 10.62
C LEU A 80 -9.27 -6.34 10.36
N TYR A 81 -8.06 -5.86 10.61
CA TYR A 81 -6.83 -6.62 10.40
C TYR A 81 -6.46 -7.48 11.60
N ASN A 82 -7.27 -7.47 12.63
CA ASN A 82 -7.04 -8.23 13.86
C ASN A 82 -5.71 -7.87 14.54
N VAL A 83 -5.42 -6.57 14.60
CA VAL A 83 -4.21 -6.06 15.24
C VAL A 83 -4.42 -6.05 16.75
N LYS A 84 -3.58 -6.79 17.46
CA LYS A 84 -3.67 -6.92 18.92
C LYS A 84 -2.55 -6.22 19.66
N ALA A 85 -1.51 -5.82 18.94
CA ALA A 85 -0.36 -5.16 19.55
C ALA A 85 0.22 -4.17 18.53
N VAL A 86 0.92 -3.16 19.01
CA VAL A 86 1.62 -2.19 18.18
C VAL A 86 3.08 -2.10 18.61
N PRO A 87 4.01 -1.83 17.70
CA PRO A 87 3.80 -1.67 16.27
C PRO A 87 3.51 -3.03 15.61
N MET A 88 2.76 -3.01 14.54
CA MET A 88 2.53 -4.21 13.75
C MET A 88 2.67 -3.81 12.28
N VAL A 89 3.42 -4.59 11.52
CA VAL A 89 3.74 -4.30 10.13
C VAL A 89 3.01 -5.28 9.23
N PHE A 90 2.24 -4.74 8.30
CA PHE A 90 1.55 -5.52 7.29
C PHE A 90 2.12 -5.19 5.92
N ILE A 91 2.36 -6.19 5.13
CA ILE A 91 2.83 -6.05 3.75
C ILE A 91 1.77 -6.63 2.84
N ASN A 92 1.20 -5.79 1.96
CA ASN A 92 0.11 -6.19 1.07
C ASN A 92 -1.03 -6.86 1.82
N ARG A 93 -1.41 -6.26 2.97
CA ARG A 93 -2.50 -6.72 3.85
C ARG A 93 -2.21 -8.05 4.55
N LYS A 94 -0.98 -8.52 4.50
CA LYS A 94 -0.59 -9.73 5.22
C LYS A 94 0.33 -9.35 6.37
N LYS A 95 0.09 -9.95 7.53
CA LYS A 95 0.90 -9.69 8.71
C LYS A 95 2.33 -10.16 8.45
N ALA A 96 3.28 -9.24 8.55
CA ALA A 96 4.69 -9.54 8.34
C ALA A 96 5.47 -9.56 9.65
N PHE A 97 5.24 -8.56 10.51
CA PHE A 97 5.96 -8.47 11.78
C PHE A 97 5.01 -8.06 12.89
N THR A 98 5.16 -8.70 14.03
CA THR A 98 4.54 -8.26 15.28
C THR A 98 5.65 -7.60 16.09
N GLY A 99 5.52 -6.29 16.32
CA GLY A 99 6.60 -5.48 16.87
C GLY A 99 7.46 -4.88 15.76
N ALA A 100 8.46 -4.10 16.15
CA ALA A 100 9.38 -3.52 15.18
C ALA A 100 10.18 -4.62 14.48
N PRO A 101 10.41 -4.52 13.16
CA PRO A 101 11.28 -5.47 12.49
C PRO A 101 12.68 -5.48 13.13
N PRO A 102 13.36 -6.61 13.16
CA PRO A 102 14.69 -6.66 13.78
C PRO A 102 15.73 -5.87 13.01
N SER A 103 15.55 -5.68 11.72
CA SER A 103 16.44 -4.89 10.89
C SER A 103 15.74 -4.48 9.61
N ILE A 104 16.30 -3.47 8.94
CA ILE A 104 15.80 -3.05 7.64
C ILE A 104 15.96 -4.15 6.60
N GLU A 105 16.99 -4.97 6.76
CA GLU A 105 17.21 -6.10 5.87
C GLU A 105 16.12 -7.17 6.00
N ALA A 106 15.68 -7.45 7.23
CA ALA A 106 14.58 -8.38 7.47
C ALA A 106 13.29 -7.85 6.81
N LEU A 107 13.05 -6.55 6.91
CA LEU A 107 11.89 -5.92 6.27
C LEU A 107 12.00 -6.00 4.75
N ARG A 108 13.19 -5.75 4.20
CA ARG A 108 13.43 -5.85 2.76
C ARG A 108 13.15 -7.26 2.24
N GLN A 109 13.60 -8.28 2.94
CA GLN A 109 13.35 -9.66 2.56
C GLN A 109 11.87 -10.01 2.62
N ALA A 110 11.16 -9.52 3.62
CA ALA A 110 9.72 -9.73 3.72
C ALA A 110 8.97 -9.08 2.56
N VAL A 111 9.41 -7.91 2.11
CA VAL A 111 8.82 -7.22 0.97
C VAL A 111 9.06 -7.99 -0.33
N LYS A 112 10.23 -8.58 -0.48
CA LYS A 112 10.57 -9.35 -1.68
C LYS A 112 9.94 -10.74 -1.71
N GLY A 113 9.66 -11.28 -0.55
CA GLY A 113 9.13 -12.63 -0.39
C GLY A 113 7.62 -12.80 -0.60
#